data_fde549e0e5e272a0123ec5c67fc61596
#
_entry.id   fde549e0e5e272a0123ec5c67fc61596
#
_cell.length_a   1.000
_cell.length_b   1.000
_cell.length_c   1.000
_cell.angle_alpha   90.00
_cell.angle_beta   90.00
_cell.angle_gamma   90.00
#
_symmetry.space_group_name_H-M   'P 1'
#
loop_
_entity.id
_entity.type
_entity.pdbx_description
1 polymer ?
#
loop_
_entity_poly.entity_id
_entity_poly.type
_entity_poly.pdbx_seq_one_letter_code
_entity_poly.pdbx_strand_id
1 'polypeptide(L)'
;MKEGFLHYLWNYQLFDISKLTTVQGDAITILKRGIYNHNSGPDFLNSKIKIANQVWFGNVIIYSKLSDWYKHQYETNFKHNALILVVVWDCDTPVFVTNNSPIAILQLQQFVSQNLLDKYESLMVKNRYWIPCEKEIHTVDSFYFNNWLEKLFIDRLVLKSKNITLLLNISNNDWEAVLFQLLAKNFGLKINGDSFLKLAVSIPFSVLRKEQHDITKLSALFFGQAGFLSETIEGSYHAVLKKEYSYLKHKYNLSPMLKKEFQFFRMRPLNFPTIRIAQLIALYHRYQNLFSLLMELKTIDSLYQLFTIEVPEFWNSHLSFEKESKIIKKKLSKPFLDLVFINTIIPLQFYYQQSINSLNEELLFEKMKGLKPEKNSIISKFSALKIEAKNAFESQALLELKNNYCESKRCLD
;
A
#
# COMPACT_ATOMS: atom_id res chain seq x y z
N MET A 1 19.05 20.57 -19.06
CA MET A 1 17.83 20.13 -18.34
C MET A 1 18.22 19.07 -17.32
N LYS A 2 17.57 18.97 -16.15
CA LYS A 2 17.87 17.91 -15.16
C LYS A 2 17.13 16.63 -15.53
N GLU A 3 17.79 15.46 -15.39
CA GLU A 3 17.17 14.14 -15.66
C GLU A 3 15.87 13.92 -14.90
N GLY A 4 15.82 14.32 -13.62
CA GLY A 4 14.60 14.19 -12.81
C GLY A 4 13.36 14.89 -13.37
N PHE A 5 13.54 15.94 -14.17
CA PHE A 5 12.43 16.56 -14.91
C PHE A 5 12.00 15.72 -16.12
N LEU A 6 12.94 15.14 -16.83
CA LEU A 6 12.63 14.26 -17.95
C LEU A 6 11.92 12.99 -17.48
N HIS A 7 12.35 12.42 -16.36
CA HIS A 7 11.63 11.32 -15.69
C HIS A 7 10.21 11.71 -15.32
N TYR A 8 10.00 12.93 -14.82
CA TYR A 8 8.69 13.47 -14.51
C TYR A 8 7.82 13.63 -15.76
N LEU A 9 8.36 14.26 -16.83
CA LEU A 9 7.66 14.39 -18.11
C LEU A 9 7.22 13.04 -18.66
N TRP A 10 8.12 12.06 -18.69
CA TRP A 10 7.84 10.72 -19.20
C TRP A 10 6.83 9.99 -18.32
N ASN A 11 7.01 10.03 -17.00
CA ASN A 11 6.15 9.33 -16.06
C ASN A 11 4.69 9.80 -16.14
N TYR A 12 4.46 11.08 -16.35
CA TYR A 12 3.11 11.66 -16.42
C TYR A 12 2.67 12.00 -17.86
N GLN A 13 3.50 11.70 -18.86
CA GLN A 13 3.25 11.98 -20.27
C GLN A 13 2.86 13.46 -20.53
N LEU A 14 3.59 14.40 -19.90
CA LEU A 14 3.33 15.84 -19.95
C LEU A 14 4.00 16.47 -21.18
N PHE A 15 3.74 15.92 -22.34
CA PHE A 15 4.20 16.37 -23.65
C PHE A 15 3.19 15.95 -24.73
N ASP A 16 3.26 16.54 -25.91
CA ASP A 16 2.35 16.20 -26.99
C ASP A 16 2.62 14.76 -27.49
N ILE A 17 1.78 13.82 -27.04
CA ILE A 17 1.86 12.39 -27.39
C ILE A 17 1.31 12.07 -28.79
N SER A 18 0.61 13.02 -29.43
CA SER A 18 -0.10 12.77 -30.70
C SER A 18 0.82 12.76 -31.91
N LYS A 19 1.99 13.41 -31.82
CA LYS A 19 2.91 13.65 -32.94
C LYS A 19 4.32 13.15 -32.67
N LEU A 20 4.51 12.22 -31.74
CA LEU A 20 5.84 11.73 -31.38
C LEU A 20 6.52 11.04 -32.57
N THR A 21 7.76 11.43 -32.78
CA THR A 21 8.62 10.80 -33.80
C THR A 21 10.01 10.54 -33.22
N THR A 22 10.67 9.51 -33.69
CA THR A 22 12.09 9.30 -33.41
C THR A 22 12.91 10.40 -34.10
N VAL A 23 14.17 10.55 -33.73
CA VAL A 23 15.13 11.42 -34.46
C VAL A 23 15.29 10.96 -35.91
N GLN A 24 15.05 9.68 -36.21
CA GLN A 24 15.07 9.12 -37.55
C GLN A 24 13.78 9.36 -38.33
N GLY A 25 12.73 9.89 -37.73
CA GLY A 25 11.45 10.20 -38.36
C GLY A 25 10.37 9.13 -38.22
N ASP A 26 10.63 8.03 -37.55
CA ASP A 26 9.63 6.98 -37.30
C ASP A 26 8.58 7.43 -36.29
N ALA A 27 7.31 7.20 -36.59
CA ALA A 27 6.22 7.52 -35.66
C ALA A 27 6.26 6.66 -34.37
N ILE A 28 6.07 7.29 -33.23
CA ILE A 28 6.05 6.64 -31.92
C ILE A 28 4.63 6.71 -31.32
N THR A 29 4.15 5.58 -30.79
CA THR A 29 2.94 5.54 -29.96
C THR A 29 3.26 4.82 -28.65
N ILE A 30 3.08 5.50 -27.53
CA ILE A 30 3.30 4.93 -26.19
C ILE A 30 2.05 4.16 -25.76
N LEU A 31 2.08 2.83 -25.83
CA LEU A 31 0.99 1.95 -25.40
C LEU A 31 1.03 1.71 -23.89
N LYS A 32 2.25 1.63 -23.31
CA LYS A 32 2.51 1.54 -21.88
C LYS A 32 3.85 2.21 -21.61
N ARG A 33 3.86 3.23 -20.75
CA ARG A 33 5.07 4.00 -20.38
C ARG A 33 6.14 3.20 -19.64
N GLY A 34 5.75 2.07 -19.02
CA GLY A 34 6.60 1.30 -18.11
C GLY A 34 6.42 1.68 -16.63
N ILE A 35 7.13 0.95 -15.78
CA ILE A 35 7.15 1.16 -14.31
C ILE A 35 8.44 1.90 -13.97
N TYR A 36 8.33 3.04 -13.28
CA TYR A 36 9.49 3.82 -12.88
C TYR A 36 10.38 3.03 -11.92
N ASN A 37 11.67 2.94 -12.24
CA ASN A 37 12.68 2.18 -11.50
C ASN A 37 13.45 3.13 -10.58
N HIS A 38 13.37 2.91 -9.28
CA HIS A 38 14.14 3.66 -8.28
C HIS A 38 15.52 3.05 -7.98
N ASN A 39 15.88 1.95 -8.66
CA ASN A 39 17.15 1.23 -8.49
C ASN A 39 18.06 1.45 -9.69
N SER A 40 19.25 0.85 -9.67
CA SER A 40 20.17 0.87 -10.81
C SER A 40 19.60 0.14 -12.05
N GLY A 41 19.89 0.64 -13.23
CA GLY A 41 19.45 0.10 -14.52
C GLY A 41 18.56 1.09 -15.28
N PRO A 42 17.77 0.63 -16.28
CA PRO A 42 16.88 1.49 -17.04
C PRO A 42 15.85 2.19 -16.17
N ASP A 43 15.44 3.40 -16.55
CA ASP A 43 14.57 4.26 -15.76
C ASP A 43 13.11 3.79 -15.72
N PHE A 44 12.63 3.18 -16.83
CA PHE A 44 11.29 2.63 -16.91
C PHE A 44 11.34 1.19 -17.42
N LEU A 45 10.83 0.27 -16.62
CA LEU A 45 10.81 -1.16 -16.88
C LEU A 45 9.48 -1.60 -17.51
N ASN A 46 9.52 -2.62 -18.37
CA ASN A 46 8.34 -3.23 -18.97
C ASN A 46 7.43 -2.25 -19.72
N SER A 47 8.03 -1.37 -20.48
CA SER A 47 7.34 -0.47 -21.41
C SER A 47 6.83 -1.24 -22.64
N LYS A 48 5.76 -0.73 -23.26
CA LYS A 48 5.22 -1.21 -24.55
C LYS A 48 5.06 -0.02 -25.48
N ILE A 49 5.81 0.00 -26.56
CA ILE A 49 5.89 1.14 -27.47
C ILE A 49 5.77 0.64 -28.90
N LYS A 50 4.91 1.30 -29.69
CA LYS A 50 4.86 1.09 -31.15
C LYS A 50 5.79 2.10 -31.80
N ILE A 51 6.75 1.65 -32.59
CA ILE A 51 7.68 2.45 -33.39
C ILE A 51 7.48 2.06 -34.84
N ALA A 52 7.16 3.03 -35.69
CA ALA A 52 6.67 2.79 -37.03
C ALA A 52 5.49 1.80 -37.03
N ASN A 53 5.63 0.64 -37.66
CA ASN A 53 4.59 -0.40 -37.70
C ASN A 53 4.81 -1.55 -36.73
N GLN A 54 5.84 -1.49 -35.86
CA GLN A 54 6.24 -2.59 -35.01
C GLN A 54 6.01 -2.26 -33.54
N VAL A 55 5.49 -3.23 -32.75
CA VAL A 55 5.29 -3.08 -31.30
C VAL A 55 6.45 -3.73 -30.58
N TRP A 56 7.11 -2.95 -29.72
CA TRP A 56 8.25 -3.34 -28.92
C TRP A 56 7.89 -3.46 -27.45
N PHE A 57 8.46 -4.46 -26.79
CA PHE A 57 8.36 -4.67 -25.35
C PHE A 57 9.76 -4.62 -24.75
N GLY A 58 9.96 -3.78 -23.74
CA GLY A 58 11.26 -3.64 -23.12
C GLY A 58 11.33 -2.45 -22.19
N ASN A 59 12.54 -1.88 -22.08
CA ASN A 59 12.82 -0.82 -21.12
C ASN A 59 13.09 0.50 -21.83
N VAL A 60 12.86 1.61 -21.12
CA VAL A 60 13.17 2.96 -21.58
C VAL A 60 14.22 3.56 -20.64
N ILE A 61 15.19 4.24 -21.20
CA ILE A 61 16.19 4.99 -20.48
C ILE A 61 16.14 6.46 -20.88
N ILE A 62 16.42 7.35 -19.94
CA ILE A 62 16.25 8.80 -20.11
C ILE A 62 17.53 9.54 -19.74
N TYR A 63 17.98 10.44 -20.60
CA TYR A 63 19.17 11.28 -20.41
C TYR A 63 18.91 12.74 -20.74
N SER A 64 19.69 13.63 -20.11
CA SER A 64 19.68 15.03 -20.51
C SER A 64 20.30 15.25 -21.90
N LYS A 65 21.38 14.56 -22.20
CA LYS A 65 22.07 14.56 -23.51
C LYS A 65 22.37 13.16 -23.95
N LEU A 66 22.36 12.94 -25.25
CA LEU A 66 22.66 11.63 -25.82
C LEU A 66 24.12 11.22 -25.56
N SER A 67 25.06 12.17 -25.55
CA SER A 67 26.47 11.95 -25.22
C SER A 67 26.67 11.34 -23.80
N ASP A 68 25.72 11.50 -22.88
CA ASP A 68 25.82 10.93 -21.53
C ASP A 68 25.69 9.40 -21.57
N TRP A 69 25.07 8.84 -22.60
CA TRP A 69 25.04 7.40 -22.85
C TRP A 69 26.44 6.78 -22.88
N TYR A 70 27.36 7.41 -23.60
CA TYR A 70 28.73 6.90 -23.73
C TYR A 70 29.55 7.03 -22.46
N LYS A 71 29.32 8.07 -21.66
CA LYS A 71 30.04 8.27 -20.39
C LYS A 71 29.81 7.13 -19.39
N HIS A 72 28.67 6.47 -19.47
CA HIS A 72 28.28 5.41 -18.54
C HIS A 72 28.58 4.00 -19.05
N GLN A 73 29.23 3.82 -20.23
CA GLN A 73 29.61 2.54 -20.83
C GLN A 73 28.43 1.52 -20.91
N TYR A 74 27.20 2.00 -21.11
CA TYR A 74 26.01 1.15 -21.13
C TYR A 74 25.95 0.22 -22.35
N GLU A 75 26.67 0.51 -23.40
CA GLU A 75 26.84 -0.31 -24.62
C GLU A 75 27.40 -1.71 -24.32
N THR A 76 28.14 -1.89 -23.21
CA THR A 76 28.75 -3.16 -22.80
C THR A 76 28.01 -3.86 -21.65
N ASN A 77 26.96 -3.27 -21.08
CA ASN A 77 26.32 -3.78 -19.88
C ASN A 77 25.07 -4.61 -20.21
N PHE A 78 25.12 -5.93 -19.97
CA PHE A 78 24.04 -6.91 -20.20
C PHE A 78 22.68 -6.54 -19.59
N LYS A 79 22.63 -5.68 -18.57
CA LYS A 79 21.38 -5.21 -17.96
C LYS A 79 20.50 -4.36 -18.89
N HIS A 80 21.05 -3.90 -20.03
CA HIS A 80 20.37 -3.06 -21.01
C HIS A 80 19.93 -3.82 -22.28
N ASN A 81 20.09 -5.13 -22.33
CA ASN A 81 19.73 -5.95 -23.52
C ASN A 81 18.25 -5.90 -23.94
N ALA A 82 17.35 -5.40 -23.09
CA ALA A 82 15.94 -5.22 -23.41
C ALA A 82 15.55 -3.74 -23.62
N LEU A 83 16.53 -2.89 -23.95
CA LEU A 83 16.27 -1.46 -24.19
C LEU A 83 15.61 -1.28 -25.56
N ILE A 84 14.47 -0.57 -25.59
CA ILE A 84 13.66 -0.33 -26.81
C ILE A 84 13.62 1.12 -27.23
N LEU A 85 13.86 2.07 -26.29
CA LEU A 85 13.83 3.50 -26.57
C LEU A 85 14.79 4.24 -25.64
N VAL A 86 15.55 5.17 -26.20
CA VAL A 86 16.30 6.19 -25.48
C VAL A 86 15.56 7.52 -25.61
N VAL A 87 15.25 8.14 -24.48
CA VAL A 87 14.61 9.45 -24.43
C VAL A 87 15.61 10.49 -24.00
N VAL A 88 15.75 11.56 -24.76
CA VAL A 88 16.71 12.62 -24.46
C VAL A 88 16.06 14.00 -24.55
N TRP A 89 16.62 14.96 -23.82
CA TRP A 89 16.28 16.37 -24.01
C TRP A 89 16.95 16.92 -25.27
N ASP A 90 18.26 16.66 -25.42
CA ASP A 90 19.08 17.15 -26.53
C ASP A 90 19.85 15.98 -27.17
N CYS A 91 19.75 15.87 -28.52
CA CYS A 91 20.40 14.83 -29.30
C CYS A 91 21.69 15.41 -29.90
N ASP A 92 22.80 15.32 -29.13
CA ASP A 92 24.09 15.90 -29.54
C ASP A 92 25.02 14.94 -30.29
N THR A 93 24.73 13.64 -30.31
CA THR A 93 25.52 12.62 -31.04
C THR A 93 24.66 11.41 -31.45
N PRO A 94 24.98 10.70 -32.58
CA PRO A 94 24.33 9.43 -32.89
C PRO A 94 24.77 8.28 -31.98
N VAL A 95 23.87 7.35 -31.70
CA VAL A 95 24.15 6.14 -30.87
C VAL A 95 23.81 4.86 -31.64
N PHE A 96 24.72 3.89 -31.57
CA PHE A 96 24.55 2.53 -32.07
C PHE A 96 24.74 1.52 -30.95
N VAL A 97 23.92 0.48 -30.89
CA VAL A 97 24.08 -0.62 -29.95
C VAL A 97 25.15 -1.60 -30.46
N THR A 98 25.73 -2.42 -29.61
CA THR A 98 26.82 -3.40 -29.82
C THR A 98 26.64 -4.31 -31.03
N ASN A 99 25.43 -4.43 -31.59
CA ASN A 99 25.14 -5.24 -32.78
C ASN A 99 24.94 -4.41 -34.08
N ASN A 100 25.44 -3.20 -34.11
CA ASN A 100 25.29 -2.27 -35.26
C ASN A 100 23.83 -1.93 -35.65
N SER A 101 22.86 -2.18 -34.77
CA SER A 101 21.49 -1.77 -35.01
C SER A 101 21.23 -0.41 -34.35
N PRO A 102 20.66 0.57 -35.06
CA PRO A 102 20.31 1.85 -34.48
C PRO A 102 19.22 1.68 -33.45
N ILE A 103 19.43 2.21 -32.24
CA ILE A 103 18.40 2.28 -31.21
C ILE A 103 17.45 3.44 -31.53
N ALA A 104 16.16 3.26 -31.23
CA ALA A 104 15.19 4.35 -31.40
C ALA A 104 15.44 5.45 -30.34
N ILE A 105 15.52 6.71 -30.81
CA ILE A 105 15.80 7.87 -29.97
C ILE A 105 14.64 8.85 -30.08
N LEU A 106 14.08 9.29 -28.95
CA LEU A 106 13.07 10.34 -28.88
C LEU A 106 13.66 11.59 -28.22
N GLN A 107 13.69 12.70 -28.97
CA GLN A 107 14.06 13.99 -28.41
C GLN A 107 12.80 14.72 -27.91
N LEU A 108 12.67 14.87 -26.57
CA LEU A 108 11.47 15.43 -25.93
C LEU A 108 11.31 16.93 -26.08
N GLN A 109 12.38 17.68 -26.22
CA GLN A 109 12.38 19.15 -26.20
C GLN A 109 11.32 19.78 -27.12
N GLN A 110 11.15 19.24 -28.32
CA GLN A 110 10.20 19.76 -29.30
C GLN A 110 8.72 19.47 -29.03
N PHE A 111 8.43 18.58 -28.06
CA PHE A 111 7.07 18.16 -27.71
C PHE A 111 6.61 18.75 -26.38
N VAL A 112 7.46 19.51 -25.66
CA VAL A 112 7.17 20.09 -24.35
C VAL A 112 6.88 21.58 -24.47
N SER A 113 5.77 22.05 -23.90
CA SER A 113 5.40 23.47 -23.93
C SER A 113 6.29 24.32 -23.04
N GLN A 114 6.61 25.55 -23.46
CA GLN A 114 7.42 26.51 -22.67
C GLN A 114 6.74 26.83 -21.32
N ASN A 115 5.43 26.96 -21.29
CA ASN A 115 4.68 27.21 -20.06
C ASN A 115 4.93 26.13 -18.99
N LEU A 116 5.04 24.87 -19.40
CA LEU A 116 5.34 23.75 -18.48
C LEU A 116 6.79 23.85 -17.95
N LEU A 117 7.73 24.27 -18.79
CA LEU A 117 9.11 24.48 -18.40
C LEU A 117 9.22 25.58 -17.33
N ASP A 118 8.57 26.72 -17.55
CA ASP A 118 8.58 27.86 -16.62
C ASP A 118 7.96 27.47 -15.26
N LYS A 119 6.84 26.75 -15.28
CA LYS A 119 6.20 26.21 -14.08
C LYS A 119 7.10 25.23 -13.33
N TYR A 120 7.76 24.32 -14.06
CA TYR A 120 8.69 23.38 -13.45
C TYR A 120 9.86 24.10 -12.78
N GLU A 121 10.47 25.06 -13.43
CA GLU A 121 11.58 25.81 -12.86
C GLU A 121 11.17 26.52 -11.57
N SER A 122 10.01 27.16 -11.56
CA SER A 122 9.51 27.87 -10.38
C SER A 122 9.26 26.95 -9.20
N LEU A 123 8.71 25.74 -9.43
CA LEU A 123 8.31 24.81 -8.36
C LEU A 123 9.42 23.84 -7.93
N MET A 124 10.32 23.44 -8.86
CA MET A 124 11.20 22.30 -8.64
C MET A 124 12.68 22.65 -8.48
N VAL A 125 13.17 23.73 -9.10
CA VAL A 125 14.60 24.06 -9.10
C VAL A 125 15.04 24.69 -7.77
N LYS A 126 14.16 25.39 -7.06
CA LYS A 126 14.44 26.04 -5.77
C LYS A 126 14.20 25.14 -4.54
N ASN A 127 14.06 23.83 -4.70
CA ASN A 127 13.44 22.95 -3.72
C ASN A 127 14.36 22.53 -2.56
N ARG A 128 14.34 23.33 -1.48
CA ARG A 128 14.68 22.90 -0.10
C ARG A 128 13.44 22.69 0.79
N TYR A 129 12.23 22.72 0.20
CA TYR A 129 10.99 22.67 0.92
C TYR A 129 10.48 21.23 1.09
N TRP A 130 9.71 20.99 2.15
CA TRP A 130 9.11 19.69 2.44
C TRP A 130 8.06 19.28 1.39
N ILE A 131 7.33 20.26 0.83
CA ILE A 131 6.50 20.11 -0.37
C ILE A 131 6.80 21.26 -1.35
N PRO A 132 6.67 21.04 -2.66
CA PRO A 132 7.04 22.08 -3.65
C PRO A 132 6.31 23.42 -3.45
N CYS A 133 5.03 23.39 -3.12
CA CYS A 133 4.17 24.58 -2.91
C CYS A 133 4.08 25.04 -1.45
N GLU A 134 5.06 24.72 -0.60
CA GLU A 134 5.06 24.99 0.85
C GLU A 134 4.70 26.44 1.22
N LYS A 135 5.19 27.40 0.44
CA LYS A 135 4.95 28.83 0.70
C LYS A 135 3.55 29.30 0.29
N GLU A 136 2.90 28.59 -0.61
CA GLU A 136 1.69 29.06 -1.28
C GLU A 136 0.45 28.20 -0.94
N ILE A 137 0.64 26.98 -0.46
CA ILE A 137 -0.48 26.05 -0.23
C ILE A 137 -1.55 26.62 0.72
N HIS A 138 -1.14 27.45 1.69
CA HIS A 138 -2.06 28.08 2.65
C HIS A 138 -2.89 29.24 2.04
N THR A 139 -2.54 29.71 0.84
CA THR A 139 -3.27 30.79 0.14
C THR A 139 -4.36 30.22 -0.80
N VAL A 140 -4.42 28.90 -0.96
CA VAL A 140 -5.45 28.27 -1.78
C VAL A 140 -6.81 28.49 -1.14
N ASP A 141 -7.79 28.94 -1.94
CA ASP A 141 -9.13 29.14 -1.47
C ASP A 141 -9.72 27.87 -0.88
N SER A 142 -10.41 28.00 0.25
CA SER A 142 -10.93 26.87 1.03
C SER A 142 -11.93 26.00 0.28
N PHE A 143 -12.74 26.58 -0.62
CA PHE A 143 -13.69 25.84 -1.43
C PHE A 143 -12.98 24.87 -2.38
N TYR A 144 -11.99 25.37 -3.14
CA TYR A 144 -11.20 24.53 -4.04
C TYR A 144 -10.40 23.47 -3.28
N PHE A 145 -9.82 23.85 -2.14
CA PHE A 145 -9.03 22.95 -1.32
C PHE A 145 -9.88 21.80 -0.76
N ASN A 146 -11.09 22.09 -0.26
CA ASN A 146 -12.00 21.06 0.27
C ASN A 146 -12.47 20.09 -0.83
N ASN A 147 -12.84 20.60 -2.00
CA ASN A 147 -13.20 19.74 -3.13
C ASN A 147 -12.02 18.82 -3.54
N TRP A 148 -10.81 19.35 -3.47
CA TRP A 148 -9.64 18.55 -3.76
C TRP A 148 -9.37 17.49 -2.71
N LEU A 149 -9.59 17.77 -1.42
CA LEU A 149 -9.52 16.76 -0.36
C LEU A 149 -10.50 15.59 -0.60
N GLU A 150 -11.70 15.86 -1.11
CA GLU A 150 -12.66 14.82 -1.46
C GLU A 150 -12.13 13.91 -2.58
N LYS A 151 -11.62 14.51 -3.66
CA LYS A 151 -10.96 13.77 -4.74
C LYS A 151 -9.81 12.91 -4.21
N LEU A 152 -8.90 13.51 -3.43
CA LEU A 152 -7.74 12.81 -2.88
C LEU A 152 -8.13 11.63 -1.96
N PHE A 153 -9.20 11.77 -1.21
CA PHE A 153 -9.70 10.69 -0.37
C PHE A 153 -10.24 9.53 -1.22
N ILE A 154 -11.00 9.82 -2.27
CA ILE A 154 -11.47 8.79 -3.22
C ILE A 154 -10.29 8.13 -3.94
N ASP A 155 -9.32 8.90 -4.44
CA ASP A 155 -8.11 8.35 -5.08
C ASP A 155 -7.37 7.37 -4.14
N ARG A 156 -7.31 7.69 -2.84
CA ARG A 156 -6.76 6.80 -1.83
C ARG A 156 -7.56 5.51 -1.67
N LEU A 157 -8.89 5.58 -1.67
CA LEU A 157 -9.74 4.39 -1.60
C LEU A 157 -9.58 3.52 -2.85
N VAL A 158 -9.55 4.13 -4.04
CA VAL A 158 -9.28 3.42 -5.30
C VAL A 158 -7.92 2.73 -5.29
N LEU A 159 -6.88 3.40 -4.76
CA LEU A 159 -5.55 2.79 -4.63
C LEU A 159 -5.57 1.58 -3.70
N LYS A 160 -6.25 1.68 -2.54
CA LYS A 160 -6.40 0.56 -1.59
C LYS A 160 -7.23 -0.58 -2.19
N SER A 161 -8.23 -0.28 -3.02
CA SER A 161 -9.06 -1.26 -3.71
C SER A 161 -8.27 -2.18 -4.64
N LYS A 162 -7.18 -1.70 -5.24
CA LYS A 162 -6.30 -2.54 -6.08
C LYS A 162 -5.76 -3.76 -5.32
N ASN A 163 -5.38 -3.57 -4.05
CA ASN A 163 -4.92 -4.67 -3.21
C ASN A 163 -6.08 -5.63 -2.84
N ILE A 164 -7.28 -5.10 -2.59
CA ILE A 164 -8.48 -5.90 -2.32
C ILE A 164 -8.81 -6.76 -3.55
N THR A 165 -8.76 -6.19 -4.76
CA THR A 165 -8.96 -6.93 -6.01
C THR A 165 -7.99 -8.10 -6.15
N LEU A 166 -6.70 -7.87 -5.86
CA LEU A 166 -5.69 -8.95 -5.90
C LEU A 166 -6.02 -10.08 -4.91
N LEU A 167 -6.40 -9.73 -3.68
CA LEU A 167 -6.75 -10.71 -2.66
C LEU A 167 -8.03 -11.49 -3.04
N LEU A 168 -9.04 -10.85 -3.61
CA LEU A 168 -10.25 -11.50 -4.10
C LEU A 168 -9.94 -12.50 -5.23
N ASN A 169 -9.10 -12.11 -6.18
CA ASN A 169 -8.68 -13.01 -7.26
C ASN A 169 -7.98 -14.28 -6.73
N ILE A 170 -7.12 -14.11 -5.70
CA ILE A 170 -6.42 -15.25 -5.09
C ILE A 170 -7.35 -16.12 -4.25
N SER A 171 -8.37 -15.53 -3.61
CA SER A 171 -9.31 -16.22 -2.74
C SER A 171 -10.57 -16.75 -3.46
N ASN A 172 -10.62 -16.73 -4.81
CA ASN A 172 -11.79 -17.07 -5.60
C ASN A 172 -13.05 -16.28 -5.21
N ASN A 173 -12.89 -14.95 -5.03
CA ASN A 173 -13.94 -14.02 -4.63
C ASN A 173 -14.54 -14.28 -3.24
N ASP A 174 -13.79 -14.90 -2.33
CA ASP A 174 -14.19 -15.06 -0.93
C ASP A 174 -13.94 -13.76 -0.13
N TRP A 175 -14.97 -12.94 0.00
CA TRP A 175 -14.94 -11.68 0.74
C TRP A 175 -14.62 -11.84 2.23
N GLU A 176 -15.04 -12.92 2.85
CA GLU A 176 -14.72 -13.19 4.25
C GLU A 176 -13.26 -13.56 4.45
N ALA A 177 -12.69 -14.35 3.54
CA ALA A 177 -11.25 -14.64 3.53
C ALA A 177 -10.42 -13.37 3.32
N VAL A 178 -10.85 -12.48 2.42
CA VAL A 178 -10.19 -11.19 2.20
C VAL A 178 -10.28 -10.30 3.44
N LEU A 179 -11.46 -10.20 4.07
CA LEU A 179 -11.62 -9.49 5.34
C LEU A 179 -10.67 -10.04 6.41
N PHE A 180 -10.59 -11.37 6.55
CA PHE A 180 -9.69 -12.01 7.51
C PHE A 180 -8.23 -11.61 7.28
N GLN A 181 -7.77 -11.67 6.04
CA GLN A 181 -6.40 -11.31 5.67
C GLN A 181 -6.09 -9.84 5.95
N LEU A 182 -7.00 -8.92 5.61
CA LEU A 182 -6.85 -7.48 5.84
C LEU A 182 -6.90 -7.12 7.33
N LEU A 183 -7.82 -7.71 8.09
CA LEU A 183 -7.87 -7.54 9.55
C LEU A 183 -6.59 -8.06 10.20
N ALA A 184 -6.17 -9.27 9.87
CA ALA A 184 -4.94 -9.84 10.40
C ALA A 184 -3.76 -8.90 10.13
N LYS A 185 -3.56 -8.43 8.88
CA LYS A 185 -2.50 -7.47 8.54
C LYS A 185 -2.52 -6.23 9.44
N ASN A 186 -3.69 -5.65 9.69
CA ASN A 186 -3.83 -4.47 10.54
C ASN A 186 -3.62 -4.78 12.04
N PHE A 187 -4.00 -5.97 12.50
CA PHE A 187 -3.69 -6.41 13.86
C PHE A 187 -2.19 -6.54 14.11
N GLY A 188 -1.42 -6.91 13.10
CA GLY A 188 0.05 -6.90 13.15
C GLY A 188 0.68 -5.51 13.23
N LEU A 189 -0.08 -4.44 13.01
CA LEU A 189 0.40 -3.05 12.94
C LEU A 189 1.51 -2.89 11.88
N LYS A 190 2.31 -1.82 11.98
CA LYS A 190 3.40 -1.55 11.04
C LYS A 190 4.52 -2.59 11.09
N ILE A 191 4.82 -3.12 12.28
CA ILE A 191 6.00 -3.98 12.50
C ILE A 191 5.73 -5.41 12.08
N ASN A 192 4.58 -5.96 12.45
CA ASN A 192 4.22 -7.35 12.20
C ASN A 192 3.12 -7.54 11.14
N GLY A 193 2.74 -6.49 10.42
CA GLY A 193 1.63 -6.55 9.46
C GLY A 193 1.81 -7.65 8.41
N ASP A 194 3.00 -7.77 7.84
CA ASP A 194 3.27 -8.78 6.82
C ASP A 194 3.33 -10.20 7.42
N SER A 195 3.85 -10.36 8.64
CA SER A 195 3.84 -11.65 9.36
C SER A 195 2.40 -12.10 9.68
N PHE A 196 1.54 -11.16 10.09
CA PHE A 196 0.12 -11.45 10.31
C PHE A 196 -0.65 -11.76 9.02
N LEU A 197 -0.32 -11.09 7.92
CA LEU A 197 -0.88 -11.42 6.61
C LEU A 197 -0.48 -12.83 6.19
N LYS A 198 0.80 -13.20 6.33
CA LYS A 198 1.29 -14.56 6.07
C LYS A 198 0.56 -15.58 6.95
N LEU A 199 0.38 -15.28 8.24
CA LEU A 199 -0.39 -16.13 9.15
C LEU A 199 -1.82 -16.35 8.62
N ALA A 200 -2.51 -15.28 8.23
CA ALA A 200 -3.86 -15.38 7.71
C ALA A 200 -3.94 -16.17 6.40
N VAL A 201 -2.96 -16.00 5.50
CA VAL A 201 -2.87 -16.78 4.26
C VAL A 201 -2.57 -18.26 4.53
N SER A 202 -1.80 -18.57 5.57
CA SER A 202 -1.47 -19.95 5.95
C SER A 202 -2.64 -20.73 6.59
N ILE A 203 -3.69 -20.03 7.00
CA ILE A 203 -4.92 -20.61 7.55
C ILE A 203 -6.03 -20.54 6.47
N PRO A 204 -6.38 -21.63 5.80
CA PRO A 204 -7.51 -21.62 4.88
C PRO A 204 -8.79 -21.15 5.60
N PHE A 205 -9.49 -20.16 5.05
CA PHE A 205 -10.65 -19.57 5.73
C PHE A 205 -11.74 -20.60 6.00
N SER A 206 -11.88 -21.61 5.15
CA SER A 206 -12.77 -22.75 5.37
C SER A 206 -12.43 -23.56 6.63
N VAL A 207 -11.14 -23.65 6.99
CA VAL A 207 -10.70 -24.32 8.23
C VAL A 207 -11.03 -23.44 9.43
N LEU A 208 -10.73 -22.13 9.36
CA LEU A 208 -11.12 -21.17 10.39
C LEU A 208 -12.62 -21.27 10.68
N ARG A 209 -13.46 -21.22 9.64
CA ARG A 209 -14.93 -21.30 9.75
C ARG A 209 -15.42 -22.60 10.41
N LYS A 210 -14.75 -23.74 10.17
CA LYS A 210 -15.08 -25.01 10.80
C LYS A 210 -14.75 -25.05 12.28
N GLU A 211 -13.63 -24.47 12.67
CA GLU A 211 -13.10 -24.59 14.04
C GLU A 211 -13.42 -23.37 14.93
N GLN A 212 -14.02 -22.29 14.38
CA GLN A 212 -14.27 -21.03 15.12
C GLN A 212 -15.21 -21.15 16.33
N HIS A 213 -16.02 -22.20 16.39
CA HIS A 213 -16.95 -22.44 17.50
C HIS A 213 -16.26 -22.90 18.79
N ASP A 214 -15.07 -23.49 18.68
CA ASP A 214 -14.27 -23.96 19.80
C ASP A 214 -13.05 -23.05 19.99
N ILE A 215 -13.05 -22.26 21.08
CA ILE A 215 -12.00 -21.29 21.37
C ILE A 215 -10.62 -21.96 21.55
N THR A 216 -10.59 -23.22 22.03
CA THR A 216 -9.34 -23.97 22.23
C THR A 216 -8.77 -24.40 20.90
N LYS A 217 -9.59 -24.95 20.00
CA LYS A 217 -9.18 -25.32 18.64
C LYS A 217 -8.76 -24.12 17.82
N LEU A 218 -9.52 -23.03 17.91
CA LEU A 218 -9.18 -21.79 17.21
C LEU A 218 -7.86 -21.21 17.74
N SER A 219 -7.65 -21.23 19.06
CA SER A 219 -6.37 -20.82 19.67
C SER A 219 -5.21 -21.70 19.21
N ALA A 220 -5.41 -23.02 19.23
CA ALA A 220 -4.42 -23.97 18.75
C ALA A 220 -4.07 -23.75 17.28
N LEU A 221 -5.07 -23.52 16.43
CA LEU A 221 -4.89 -23.23 15.01
C LEU A 221 -4.03 -21.98 14.79
N PHE A 222 -4.38 -20.86 15.41
CA PHE A 222 -3.66 -19.60 15.22
C PHE A 222 -2.24 -19.62 15.79
N PHE A 223 -2.09 -20.01 17.05
CA PHE A 223 -0.76 -20.06 17.69
C PHE A 223 0.13 -21.15 17.09
N GLY A 224 -0.46 -22.26 16.66
CA GLY A 224 0.26 -23.32 15.98
C GLY A 224 0.77 -22.91 14.60
N GLN A 225 -0.12 -22.30 13.77
CA GLN A 225 0.29 -21.77 12.47
C GLN A 225 1.30 -20.63 12.58
N ALA A 226 1.22 -19.81 13.63
CA ALA A 226 2.22 -18.77 13.93
C ALA A 226 3.56 -19.33 14.46
N GLY A 227 3.68 -20.65 14.67
CA GLY A 227 4.91 -21.29 15.14
C GLY A 227 5.17 -21.16 16.65
N PHE A 228 4.23 -20.61 17.42
CA PHE A 228 4.41 -20.44 18.88
C PHE A 228 4.28 -21.75 19.68
N LEU A 229 3.81 -22.83 19.05
CA LEU A 229 3.64 -24.15 19.67
C LEU A 229 4.72 -25.16 19.23
N SER A 230 5.76 -24.72 18.51
CA SER A 230 6.85 -25.59 18.04
C SER A 230 7.73 -26.11 19.18
N GLU A 231 8.05 -25.24 20.13
CA GLU A 231 8.87 -25.56 21.30
C GLU A 231 7.99 -26.16 22.42
N THR A 232 8.64 -26.86 23.38
CA THR A 232 7.95 -27.31 24.58
C THR A 232 8.19 -26.28 25.67
N ILE A 233 7.10 -25.63 26.09
CA ILE A 233 7.11 -24.64 27.17
C ILE A 233 6.32 -25.23 28.34
N GLU A 234 6.81 -25.06 29.56
CA GLU A 234 6.08 -25.47 30.75
C GLU A 234 4.76 -24.70 30.87
N GLY A 235 3.70 -25.41 31.22
CA GLY A 235 2.37 -24.82 31.41
C GLY A 235 1.26 -25.64 30.76
N SER A 236 0.16 -25.81 31.50
CA SER A 236 -0.98 -26.62 31.06
C SER A 236 -1.65 -26.07 29.80
N TYR A 237 -1.80 -24.73 29.72
CA TYR A 237 -2.44 -24.07 28.56
C TYR A 237 -1.67 -24.31 27.26
N HIS A 238 -0.33 -24.10 27.27
CA HIS A 238 0.52 -24.35 26.11
C HIS A 238 0.46 -25.83 25.67
N ALA A 239 0.55 -26.76 26.64
CA ALA A 239 0.50 -28.20 26.35
C ALA A 239 -0.83 -28.63 25.69
N VAL A 240 -1.96 -28.08 26.19
CA VAL A 240 -3.29 -28.33 25.61
C VAL A 240 -3.34 -27.84 24.17
N LEU A 241 -2.92 -26.59 23.91
CA LEU A 241 -2.92 -26.04 22.55
C LEU A 241 -1.98 -26.79 21.62
N LYS A 242 -0.80 -27.23 22.09
CA LYS A 242 0.16 -28.00 21.28
C LYS A 242 -0.41 -29.35 20.86
N LYS A 243 -1.08 -30.04 21.78
CA LYS A 243 -1.74 -31.32 21.49
C LYS A 243 -2.85 -31.13 20.46
N GLU A 244 -3.72 -30.15 20.65
CA GLU A 244 -4.82 -29.87 19.74
C GLU A 244 -4.32 -29.44 18.36
N TYR A 245 -3.28 -28.59 18.32
CA TYR A 245 -2.69 -28.19 17.03
C TYR A 245 -2.06 -29.38 16.27
N SER A 246 -1.42 -30.31 16.97
CA SER A 246 -0.87 -31.51 16.33
C SER A 246 -1.97 -32.30 15.58
N TYR A 247 -3.15 -32.41 16.18
CA TYR A 247 -4.31 -33.03 15.53
C TYR A 247 -4.80 -32.19 14.34
N LEU A 248 -5.00 -30.85 14.52
CA LEU A 248 -5.47 -29.97 13.45
C LEU A 248 -4.48 -29.90 12.28
N LYS A 249 -3.18 -29.85 12.57
CA LYS A 249 -2.11 -29.87 11.57
C LYS A 249 -2.20 -31.09 10.66
N HIS A 250 -2.40 -32.27 11.24
CA HIS A 250 -2.56 -33.50 10.47
C HIS A 250 -3.89 -33.50 9.70
N LYS A 251 -5.00 -33.16 10.38
CA LYS A 251 -6.35 -33.18 9.81
C LYS A 251 -6.48 -32.29 8.57
N TYR A 252 -5.81 -31.13 8.55
CA TYR A 252 -5.93 -30.14 7.49
C TYR A 252 -4.66 -29.98 6.66
N ASN A 253 -3.66 -30.83 6.86
CA ASN A 253 -2.34 -30.77 6.19
C ASN A 253 -1.70 -29.37 6.24
N LEU A 254 -1.64 -28.80 7.45
CA LEU A 254 -1.16 -27.44 7.65
C LEU A 254 0.36 -27.39 7.80
N SER A 255 0.97 -26.29 7.32
CA SER A 255 2.40 -26.02 7.44
C SER A 255 2.61 -24.75 8.26
N PRO A 256 3.17 -24.82 9.49
CA PRO A 256 3.33 -23.66 10.36
C PRO A 256 4.44 -22.72 9.87
N MET A 257 4.27 -21.45 10.18
CA MET A 257 5.31 -20.43 10.07
C MET A 257 6.38 -20.61 11.16
N LEU A 258 7.47 -19.86 11.03
CA LEU A 258 8.49 -19.80 12.07
C LEU A 258 8.18 -18.69 13.08
N LYS A 259 8.24 -18.99 14.38
CA LYS A 259 8.06 -18.01 15.49
C LYS A 259 8.93 -16.75 15.30
N LYS A 260 10.14 -16.87 14.75
CA LYS A 260 11.07 -15.77 14.49
C LYS A 260 10.57 -14.72 13.47
N GLU A 261 9.52 -15.00 12.70
CA GLU A 261 8.92 -14.03 11.80
C GLU A 261 8.17 -12.93 12.55
N PHE A 262 7.84 -13.15 13.81
CA PHE A 262 7.17 -12.17 14.66
C PHE A 262 8.16 -11.40 15.53
N GLN A 263 8.09 -10.06 15.44
CA GLN A 263 8.97 -9.15 16.17
C GLN A 263 8.31 -8.70 17.48
N PHE A 264 9.07 -8.76 18.58
CA PHE A 264 8.67 -8.28 19.92
C PHE A 264 9.46 -7.06 20.35
N PHE A 265 10.64 -6.88 19.78
CA PHE A 265 11.57 -5.82 20.17
C PHE A 265 11.00 -4.42 19.91
N ARG A 266 11.15 -3.51 20.87
CA ARG A 266 10.65 -2.13 20.86
C ARG A 266 9.13 -1.99 20.69
N MET A 267 8.35 -3.04 21.00
CA MET A 267 6.89 -2.97 21.03
C MET A 267 6.35 -2.73 22.45
N ARG A 268 5.25 -1.99 22.53
CA ARG A 268 4.48 -1.91 23.79
C ARG A 268 3.87 -3.29 24.09
N PRO A 269 3.88 -3.78 25.35
CA PRO A 269 3.43 -5.14 25.66
C PRO A 269 2.02 -5.49 25.15
N LEU A 270 1.07 -4.55 25.22
CA LEU A 270 -0.30 -4.74 24.71
C LEU A 270 -0.38 -4.88 23.18
N ASN A 271 0.70 -4.58 22.47
CA ASN A 271 0.81 -4.76 21.02
C ASN A 271 1.65 -5.99 20.63
N PHE A 272 2.07 -6.81 21.60
CA PHE A 272 2.80 -8.04 21.29
C PHE A 272 2.00 -8.92 20.33
N PRO A 273 2.67 -9.61 19.40
CA PRO A 273 2.01 -10.49 18.44
C PRO A 273 1.07 -11.49 19.10
N THR A 274 1.48 -12.08 20.22
CA THR A 274 0.68 -13.02 21.01
C THR A 274 -0.64 -12.43 21.48
N ILE A 275 -0.62 -11.20 22.00
CA ILE A 275 -1.82 -10.50 22.44
C ILE A 275 -2.72 -10.16 21.24
N ARG A 276 -2.13 -9.69 20.13
CA ARG A 276 -2.90 -9.37 18.92
C ARG A 276 -3.51 -10.60 18.27
N ILE A 277 -2.82 -11.75 18.30
CA ILE A 277 -3.37 -13.03 17.87
C ILE A 277 -4.54 -13.44 18.78
N ALA A 278 -4.38 -13.35 20.10
CA ALA A 278 -5.45 -13.67 21.04
C ALA A 278 -6.69 -12.79 20.84
N GLN A 279 -6.52 -11.51 20.54
CA GLN A 279 -7.61 -10.59 20.21
C GLN A 279 -8.31 -10.96 18.90
N LEU A 280 -7.54 -11.37 17.87
CA LEU A 280 -8.09 -11.81 16.59
C LEU A 280 -8.88 -13.12 16.73
N ILE A 281 -8.36 -14.07 17.53
CA ILE A 281 -9.05 -15.31 17.92
C ILE A 281 -10.40 -14.99 18.57
N ALA A 282 -10.40 -14.11 19.57
CA ALA A 282 -11.62 -13.74 20.30
C ALA A 282 -12.67 -13.11 19.37
N LEU A 283 -12.23 -12.30 18.38
CA LEU A 283 -13.12 -11.68 17.41
C LEU A 283 -13.79 -12.73 16.50
N TYR A 284 -13.02 -13.64 15.93
CA TYR A 284 -13.53 -14.68 15.03
C TYR A 284 -14.29 -15.80 15.77
N HIS A 285 -13.97 -16.06 17.03
CA HIS A 285 -14.77 -16.96 17.86
C HIS A 285 -16.16 -16.39 18.15
N ARG A 286 -16.25 -15.06 18.38
CA ARG A 286 -17.51 -14.39 18.73
C ARG A 286 -18.45 -14.23 17.55
N TYR A 287 -17.92 -13.95 16.34
CA TYR A 287 -18.73 -13.59 15.17
C TYR A 287 -18.46 -14.52 13.99
N GLN A 288 -19.51 -15.22 13.54
CA GLN A 288 -19.45 -16.15 12.41
C GLN A 288 -19.68 -15.44 11.07
N ASN A 289 -20.38 -14.30 11.10
CA ASN A 289 -20.78 -13.50 9.95
C ASN A 289 -20.16 -12.09 10.01
N LEU A 290 -18.88 -12.00 10.41
CA LEU A 290 -18.21 -10.73 10.67
C LEU A 290 -18.23 -9.81 9.45
N PHE A 291 -18.08 -10.34 8.23
CA PHE A 291 -18.13 -9.56 7.00
C PHE A 291 -19.46 -8.82 6.85
N SER A 292 -20.58 -9.52 6.93
CA SER A 292 -21.91 -8.91 6.81
C SER A 292 -22.14 -7.82 7.86
N LEU A 293 -21.81 -8.11 9.12
CA LEU A 293 -21.90 -7.13 10.21
C LEU A 293 -21.07 -5.87 9.94
N LEU A 294 -19.87 -6.02 9.38
CA LEU A 294 -19.01 -4.88 9.05
C LEU A 294 -19.49 -4.10 7.83
N MET A 295 -20.07 -4.78 6.83
CA MET A 295 -20.63 -4.08 5.66
C MET A 295 -21.87 -3.26 6.02
N GLU A 296 -22.67 -3.70 6.99
CA GLU A 296 -23.87 -3.01 7.48
C GLU A 296 -23.59 -1.89 8.51
N LEU A 297 -22.34 -1.73 8.96
CA LEU A 297 -21.97 -0.70 9.92
C LEU A 297 -22.29 0.71 9.41
N LYS A 298 -23.12 1.44 10.15
CA LYS A 298 -23.48 2.82 9.85
C LYS A 298 -22.68 3.84 10.65
N THR A 299 -22.27 3.50 11.87
CA THR A 299 -21.60 4.41 12.79
C THR A 299 -20.32 3.81 13.36
N ILE A 300 -19.39 4.66 13.81
CA ILE A 300 -18.16 4.23 14.49
C ILE A 300 -18.46 3.63 15.88
N ASP A 301 -19.52 4.07 16.56
CA ASP A 301 -19.89 3.53 17.86
C ASP A 301 -20.35 2.07 17.74
N SER A 302 -21.07 1.72 16.67
CA SER A 302 -21.41 0.32 16.36
C SER A 302 -20.16 -0.54 16.17
N LEU A 303 -19.08 0.02 15.55
CA LEU A 303 -17.80 -0.66 15.46
C LEU A 303 -17.19 -0.92 16.85
N TYR A 304 -17.16 0.10 17.70
CA TYR A 304 -16.59 -0.06 19.06
C TYR A 304 -17.34 -1.11 19.87
N GLN A 305 -18.66 -1.19 19.73
CA GLN A 305 -19.48 -2.24 20.35
C GLN A 305 -19.15 -3.63 19.79
N LEU A 306 -19.07 -3.77 18.46
CA LEU A 306 -18.74 -5.03 17.80
C LEU A 306 -17.35 -5.56 18.22
N PHE A 307 -16.37 -4.68 18.37
CA PHE A 307 -15.01 -5.04 18.78
C PHE A 307 -14.79 -5.05 20.31
N THR A 308 -15.86 -4.97 21.10
CA THR A 308 -15.80 -5.22 22.54
C THR A 308 -15.74 -6.74 22.76
N ILE A 309 -14.54 -7.29 22.77
CA ILE A 309 -14.25 -8.72 22.85
C ILE A 309 -13.49 -9.03 24.14
N GLU A 310 -13.56 -10.29 24.59
CA GLU A 310 -12.77 -10.82 25.68
C GLU A 310 -11.84 -11.92 25.15
N VAL A 311 -10.55 -11.74 25.40
CA VAL A 311 -9.53 -12.75 25.02
C VAL A 311 -9.65 -13.99 25.90
N PRO A 312 -9.14 -15.17 25.50
CA PRO A 312 -9.06 -16.34 26.38
C PRO A 312 -8.37 -15.99 27.69
N GLU A 313 -8.88 -16.52 28.80
CA GLU A 313 -8.53 -16.12 30.19
C GLU A 313 -7.02 -16.08 30.46
N PHE A 314 -6.27 -17.04 29.92
CA PHE A 314 -4.82 -17.11 30.02
C PHE A 314 -4.14 -15.78 29.65
N TRP A 315 -4.59 -15.13 28.61
CA TRP A 315 -3.99 -13.88 28.09
C TRP A 315 -4.26 -12.66 28.99
N ASN A 316 -5.20 -12.73 29.94
CA ASN A 316 -5.40 -11.64 30.89
C ASN A 316 -4.21 -11.49 31.86
N SER A 317 -3.50 -12.58 32.15
CA SER A 317 -2.33 -12.62 33.04
C SER A 317 -1.00 -12.82 32.32
N HIS A 318 -0.98 -12.99 30.98
CA HIS A 318 0.23 -13.27 30.21
C HIS A 318 0.41 -12.31 29.03
N LEU A 319 1.68 -12.08 28.65
CA LEU A 319 2.09 -11.33 27.45
C LEU A 319 2.66 -12.26 26.36
N SER A 320 3.24 -13.38 26.75
CA SER A 320 3.62 -14.52 25.92
C SER A 320 3.37 -15.79 26.72
N PHE A 321 3.59 -16.97 26.13
CA PHE A 321 3.45 -18.23 26.88
C PHE A 321 4.40 -18.35 28.07
N GLU A 322 5.56 -17.64 28.00
CA GLU A 322 6.62 -17.65 29.01
C GLU A 322 6.60 -16.41 29.92
N LYS A 323 5.88 -15.35 29.54
CA LYS A 323 5.96 -14.05 30.23
C LYS A 323 4.63 -13.68 30.84
N GLU A 324 4.57 -13.74 32.15
CA GLU A 324 3.45 -13.26 32.93
C GLU A 324 3.34 -11.73 32.98
N SER A 325 2.20 -11.22 33.31
CA SER A 325 1.91 -9.81 33.52
C SER A 325 0.89 -9.65 34.67
N LYS A 326 0.72 -8.42 35.14
CA LYS A 326 -0.43 -8.10 35.99
C LYS A 326 -1.73 -8.48 35.30
N ILE A 327 -2.70 -8.97 36.05
CA ILE A 327 -4.03 -9.34 35.54
C ILE A 327 -4.72 -8.07 35.00
N ILE A 328 -4.88 -7.98 33.70
CA ILE A 328 -5.51 -6.86 33.01
C ILE A 328 -6.29 -7.40 31.82
N LYS A 329 -7.56 -7.01 31.66
CA LYS A 329 -8.34 -7.31 30.46
C LYS A 329 -7.65 -6.71 29.23
N LYS A 330 -7.25 -7.54 28.27
CA LYS A 330 -6.53 -7.15 27.06
C LYS A 330 -7.50 -6.63 25.97
N LYS A 331 -8.19 -5.54 26.26
CA LYS A 331 -9.17 -4.92 25.36
C LYS A 331 -8.49 -4.23 24.16
N LEU A 332 -9.20 -4.13 23.04
CA LEU A 332 -8.81 -3.29 21.90
C LEU A 332 -9.04 -1.81 22.27
N SER A 333 -8.04 -0.98 22.02
CA SER A 333 -8.13 0.46 22.30
C SER A 333 -8.86 1.20 21.19
N LYS A 334 -9.60 2.27 21.51
CA LYS A 334 -10.26 3.11 20.50
C LYS A 334 -9.31 3.58 19.39
N PRO A 335 -8.09 4.11 19.66
CA PRO A 335 -7.17 4.51 18.60
C PRO A 335 -6.74 3.36 17.68
N PHE A 336 -6.66 2.12 18.19
CA PHE A 336 -6.40 0.96 17.35
C PHE A 336 -7.59 0.63 16.47
N LEU A 337 -8.81 0.71 17.01
CA LEU A 337 -10.04 0.47 16.24
C LEU A 337 -10.24 1.53 15.16
N ASP A 338 -9.90 2.79 15.43
CA ASP A 338 -9.89 3.85 14.43
C ASP A 338 -8.97 3.50 13.26
N LEU A 339 -7.76 2.98 13.53
CA LEU A 339 -6.84 2.52 12.49
C LEU A 339 -7.39 1.33 11.68
N VAL A 340 -8.04 0.37 12.34
CA VAL A 340 -8.69 -0.76 11.66
C VAL A 340 -9.84 -0.26 10.77
N PHE A 341 -10.63 0.68 11.26
CA PHE A 341 -11.72 1.27 10.50
C PHE A 341 -11.22 2.00 9.24
N ILE A 342 -10.26 2.91 9.41
CA ILE A 342 -9.67 3.71 8.34
C ILE A 342 -8.93 2.84 7.29
N ASN A 343 -8.22 1.81 7.74
CA ASN A 343 -7.31 1.08 6.87
C ASN A 343 -7.88 -0.23 6.32
N THR A 344 -8.93 -0.79 6.93
CA THR A 344 -9.55 -2.04 6.50
C THR A 344 -11.01 -1.85 6.14
N ILE A 345 -11.83 -1.36 7.09
CA ILE A 345 -13.28 -1.45 6.95
C ILE A 345 -13.80 -0.45 5.89
N ILE A 346 -13.38 0.81 5.95
CA ILE A 346 -13.79 1.82 4.97
C ILE A 346 -13.36 1.46 3.54
N PRO A 347 -12.10 1.06 3.26
CA PRO A 347 -11.72 0.62 1.93
C PRO A 347 -12.49 -0.62 1.44
N LEU A 348 -12.77 -1.56 2.35
CA LEU A 348 -13.53 -2.76 2.01
C LEU A 348 -15.00 -2.45 1.73
N GLN A 349 -15.65 -1.58 2.55
CA GLN A 349 -17.00 -1.08 2.30
C GLN A 349 -17.09 -0.34 0.95
N PHE A 350 -16.13 0.55 0.68
CA PHE A 350 -16.06 1.28 -0.59
C PHE A 350 -16.04 0.32 -1.78
N TYR A 351 -15.09 -0.62 -1.79
CA TYR A 351 -14.93 -1.53 -2.90
C TYR A 351 -16.09 -2.54 -3.02
N TYR A 352 -16.60 -3.06 -1.90
CA TYR A 352 -17.76 -3.94 -1.90
C TYR A 352 -19.01 -3.25 -2.45
N GLN A 353 -19.33 -2.04 -1.95
CA GLN A 353 -20.48 -1.26 -2.42
C GLN A 353 -20.36 -0.87 -3.90
N GLN A 354 -19.14 -0.55 -4.34
CA GLN A 354 -18.87 -0.32 -5.76
C GLN A 354 -19.14 -1.58 -6.61
N SER A 355 -18.73 -2.75 -6.13
CA SER A 355 -18.91 -4.03 -6.85
C SER A 355 -20.37 -4.45 -7.01
N ILE A 356 -21.25 -3.99 -6.12
CA ILE A 356 -22.70 -4.26 -6.16
C ILE A 356 -23.53 -3.03 -6.58
N ASN A 357 -22.88 -2.00 -7.14
CA ASN A 357 -23.51 -0.74 -7.59
C ASN A 357 -24.38 -0.03 -6.52
N SER A 358 -23.96 -0.07 -5.27
CA SER A 358 -24.67 0.54 -4.13
C SER A 358 -23.79 1.55 -3.36
N LEU A 359 -22.74 2.09 -4.00
CA LEU A 359 -21.81 3.02 -3.38
C LEU A 359 -22.50 4.30 -2.93
N ASN A 360 -22.34 4.65 -1.66
CA ASN A 360 -22.74 5.91 -1.07
C ASN A 360 -21.51 6.62 -0.49
N GLU A 361 -20.91 7.50 -1.28
CA GLU A 361 -19.69 8.24 -0.92
C GLU A 361 -19.93 9.19 0.25
N GLU A 362 -21.09 9.88 0.31
CA GLU A 362 -21.43 10.80 1.39
C GLU A 362 -21.41 10.09 2.76
N LEU A 363 -22.02 8.91 2.83
CA LEU A 363 -22.03 8.11 4.05
C LEU A 363 -20.61 7.68 4.49
N LEU A 364 -19.74 7.39 3.53
CA LEU A 364 -18.33 7.08 3.82
C LEU A 364 -17.59 8.31 4.33
N PHE A 365 -17.83 9.48 3.74
CA PHE A 365 -17.25 10.74 4.20
C PHE A 365 -17.72 11.09 5.62
N GLU A 366 -19.02 10.98 5.91
CA GLU A 366 -19.57 11.22 7.25
C GLU A 366 -18.95 10.31 8.31
N LYS A 367 -18.83 9.02 8.02
CA LYS A 367 -18.14 8.06 8.91
C LYS A 367 -16.72 8.51 9.22
N MET A 368 -15.98 8.95 8.21
CA MET A 368 -14.59 9.40 8.37
C MET A 368 -14.49 10.77 9.05
N LYS A 369 -15.44 11.67 8.80
CA LYS A 369 -15.55 12.97 9.50
C LYS A 369 -15.86 12.81 11.00
N GLY A 370 -16.53 11.72 11.39
CA GLY A 370 -16.78 11.37 12.80
C GLY A 370 -15.54 10.92 13.60
N LEU A 371 -14.41 10.64 12.94
CA LEU A 371 -13.18 10.20 13.57
C LEU A 371 -12.18 11.35 13.75
N LYS A 372 -11.36 11.26 14.81
CA LYS A 372 -10.26 12.21 15.02
C LYS A 372 -9.21 12.08 13.92
N PRO A 373 -8.51 13.19 13.58
CA PRO A 373 -7.44 13.14 12.59
C PRO A 373 -6.31 12.25 13.06
N GLU A 374 -5.63 11.62 12.11
CA GLU A 374 -4.47 10.80 12.38
C GLU A 374 -3.30 11.66 12.89
N LYS A 375 -2.61 11.18 13.92
CA LYS A 375 -1.45 11.88 14.50
C LYS A 375 -0.16 11.25 13.99
N ASN A 376 0.49 11.91 13.05
CA ASN A 376 1.80 11.50 12.55
C ASN A 376 2.62 12.72 12.09
N SER A 377 3.88 12.51 11.72
CA SER A 377 4.79 13.57 11.31
C SER A 377 4.34 14.33 10.06
N ILE A 378 3.61 13.69 9.14
CA ILE A 378 3.10 14.32 7.91
C ILE A 378 2.00 15.31 8.27
N ILE A 379 1.01 14.88 9.05
CA ILE A 379 -0.08 15.77 9.49
C ILE A 379 0.44 16.92 10.34
N SER A 380 1.40 16.67 11.24
CA SER A 380 2.04 17.74 12.02
C SER A 380 2.76 18.77 11.15
N LYS A 381 3.38 18.34 10.03
CA LYS A 381 4.02 19.26 9.09
C LYS A 381 3.00 20.09 8.29
N PHE A 382 1.87 19.50 7.89
CA PHE A 382 0.78 20.26 7.28
C PHE A 382 0.21 21.31 8.24
N SER A 383 0.03 20.94 9.52
CA SER A 383 -0.42 21.88 10.55
C SER A 383 0.55 23.06 10.71
N ALA A 384 1.87 22.81 10.64
CA ALA A 384 2.89 23.88 10.64
C ALA A 384 2.77 24.81 9.42
N LEU A 385 2.20 24.33 8.31
CA LEU A 385 1.87 25.12 7.12
C LEU A 385 0.48 25.78 7.19
N LYS A 386 -0.15 25.83 8.36
CA LYS A 386 -1.51 26.35 8.59
C LYS A 386 -2.62 25.57 7.91
N ILE A 387 -2.36 24.28 7.61
CA ILE A 387 -3.35 23.34 7.07
C ILE A 387 -3.65 22.31 8.13
N GLU A 388 -4.71 22.56 8.88
CA GLU A 388 -5.13 21.67 9.97
C GLU A 388 -6.13 20.64 9.48
N ALA A 389 -5.85 19.36 9.73
CA ALA A 389 -6.82 18.30 9.56
C ALA A 389 -7.77 18.26 10.76
N LYS A 390 -9.05 18.48 10.54
CA LYS A 390 -10.08 18.48 11.58
C LYS A 390 -10.55 17.08 11.98
N ASN A 391 -10.42 16.14 11.06
CA ASN A 391 -10.94 14.77 11.19
C ASN A 391 -10.11 13.77 10.39
N ALA A 392 -10.49 12.46 10.46
CA ALA A 392 -9.78 11.40 9.78
C ALA A 392 -9.88 11.51 8.25
N PHE A 393 -11.01 11.97 7.71
CA PHE A 393 -11.19 12.18 6.28
C PHE A 393 -10.12 13.13 5.73
N GLU A 394 -10.00 14.32 6.32
CA GLU A 394 -9.01 15.33 5.90
C GLU A 394 -7.57 14.83 6.09
N SER A 395 -7.28 14.15 7.22
CA SER A 395 -5.93 13.62 7.43
C SER A 395 -5.55 12.53 6.43
N GLN A 396 -6.48 11.66 6.02
CA GLN A 396 -6.22 10.65 5.00
C GLN A 396 -6.04 11.27 3.61
N ALA A 397 -6.79 12.31 3.27
CA ALA A 397 -6.62 13.08 2.03
C ALA A 397 -5.24 13.77 1.99
N LEU A 398 -4.82 14.40 3.10
CA LEU A 398 -3.49 15.00 3.20
C LEU A 398 -2.34 13.98 3.11
N LEU A 399 -2.54 12.77 3.64
CA LEU A 399 -1.57 11.68 3.46
C LEU A 399 -1.46 11.27 1.99
N GLU A 400 -2.59 11.21 1.27
CA GLU A 400 -2.60 10.94 -0.17
C GLU A 400 -1.89 12.05 -0.93
N LEU A 401 -2.21 13.32 -0.63
CA LEU A 401 -1.54 14.47 -1.19
C LEU A 401 -0.01 14.37 -1.05
N LYS A 402 0.47 14.12 0.18
CA LYS A 402 1.91 14.03 0.42
C LYS A 402 2.55 12.87 -0.32
N ASN A 403 2.02 11.65 -0.16
CA ASN A 403 2.68 10.42 -0.60
C ASN A 403 2.61 10.21 -2.12
N ASN A 404 1.48 10.54 -2.76
CA ASN A 404 1.25 10.22 -4.16
C ASN A 404 1.24 11.42 -5.10
N TYR A 405 1.15 12.64 -4.55
CA TYR A 405 1.25 13.88 -5.34
C TYR A 405 2.55 14.64 -5.06
N CYS A 406 2.83 15.02 -3.80
CA CYS A 406 4.01 15.82 -3.49
C CYS A 406 5.32 15.04 -3.63
N GLU A 407 5.40 13.79 -3.13
CA GLU A 407 6.60 12.94 -3.28
C GLU A 407 6.87 12.61 -4.76
N SER A 408 5.82 12.35 -5.50
CA SER A 408 5.91 12.09 -6.94
C SER A 408 6.00 13.35 -7.79
N LYS A 409 6.05 14.53 -7.15
CA LYS A 409 6.14 15.85 -7.79
C LYS A 409 5.07 16.11 -8.86
N ARG A 410 3.84 15.68 -8.58
CA ARG A 410 2.67 15.86 -9.45
C ARG A 410 2.00 17.23 -9.22
N CYS A 411 2.80 18.29 -9.09
CA CYS A 411 2.29 19.63 -8.79
C CYS A 411 1.69 20.35 -10.02
N LEU A 412 1.86 19.76 -11.20
CA LEU A 412 1.39 20.34 -12.46
C LEU A 412 0.21 19.56 -13.08
N ASP A 413 -0.25 18.48 -12.42
CA ASP A 413 -1.41 17.68 -12.86
C ASP A 413 -2.76 18.35 -12.44
#